data_80d406366b280393de13c89da98ed471
#
_entry.id   80d406366b280393de13c89da98ed471
#
_cell.length_a   1.000
_cell.length_b   1.000
_cell.length_c   1.000
_cell.angle_alpha   90.00
_cell.angle_beta   90.00
_cell.angle_gamma   90.00
#
_symmetry.space_group_name_H-M   'P 1'
#
loop_
_entity.id
_entity.type
_entity.pdbx_description
1 polymer ?
#
loop_
_entity_poly.entity_id
_entity_poly.type
_entity_poly.pdbx_seq_one_letter_code
_entity_poly.pdbx_strand_id
1 'polypeptide(L)'
;EGISGSSQLVVPEDVSTRLEQLRTARASLLDLVRVTPTKTKSGSRFFKKRTTNRGFTLVTEGGAITEGEPPKFGKYDYAIKKYAGFYPVTSELLEDSDVNVSNILAEWLAEESQATVNRLIMDTVKTKTAKAVTSIDDVKYAFNVTLGQAFAATSKVITNDDGLNWLDCLKDKNGNPLLRENPTDPLSPILALGFRRVPLMVVPNVVMETTDKKIPFIVGDLREAVEFFDRKHRTIMASNSATAGDYNAFSNDLVILRGIEREDVVTRDADAFVRLELDTTVSNTE
;
A
#
# COMPACT_ATOMS: atom_id res chain seq x y z
N GLU A 1 -73.82 -20.93 -8.27
CA GLU A 1 -72.92 -20.56 -9.38
C GLU A 1 -71.91 -19.56 -8.81
N GLY A 2 -70.68 -20.07 -8.59
CA GLY A 2 -69.60 -19.31 -8.00
C GLY A 2 -68.90 -18.40 -9.01
N ILE A 3 -68.68 -17.15 -8.63
CA ILE A 3 -67.76 -16.26 -9.34
C ILE A 3 -66.47 -16.24 -8.54
N SER A 4 -65.54 -17.06 -9.01
CA SER A 4 -64.15 -17.04 -8.59
C SER A 4 -63.49 -15.86 -9.30
N GLY A 5 -63.46 -14.72 -8.64
CA GLY A 5 -62.65 -13.57 -9.06
C GLY A 5 -61.33 -13.55 -8.24
N SER A 6 -60.30 -14.18 -8.76
CA SER A 6 -58.94 -13.96 -8.27
C SER A 6 -58.50 -12.54 -8.70
N SER A 7 -58.79 -11.58 -7.85
CA SER A 7 -58.11 -10.29 -7.92
C SER A 7 -56.62 -10.54 -7.56
N GLN A 8 -55.80 -10.80 -8.60
CA GLN A 8 -54.38 -10.61 -8.47
C GLN A 8 -54.16 -9.13 -8.12
N LEU A 9 -53.91 -8.88 -6.85
CA LEU A 9 -53.28 -7.65 -6.45
C LEU A 9 -51.92 -7.62 -7.17
N VAL A 10 -51.87 -6.86 -8.26
CA VAL A 10 -50.58 -6.41 -8.80
C VAL A 10 -50.02 -5.47 -7.76
N VAL A 11 -49.21 -5.99 -6.85
CA VAL A 11 -48.37 -5.16 -6.01
C VAL A 11 -47.39 -4.54 -7.00
N PRO A 12 -47.34 -3.20 -7.14
CA PRO A 12 -46.30 -2.57 -7.90
C PRO A 12 -44.98 -2.96 -7.25
N GLU A 13 -44.17 -3.70 -7.95
CA GLU A 13 -42.81 -3.95 -7.54
C GLU A 13 -42.09 -2.59 -7.64
N ASP A 14 -41.94 -1.90 -6.51
CA ASP A 14 -41.12 -0.73 -6.41
C ASP A 14 -39.64 -1.22 -6.50
N VAL A 15 -39.20 -1.40 -7.71
CA VAL A 15 -37.84 -1.73 -8.03
C VAL A 15 -37.06 -0.45 -7.72
N SER A 16 -36.48 -0.41 -6.51
CA SER A 16 -35.54 0.66 -6.15
C SER A 16 -34.34 0.55 -7.10
N THR A 17 -34.35 1.37 -8.14
CA THR A 17 -33.21 1.53 -9.08
C THR A 17 -32.01 2.24 -8.44
N ARG A 18 -32.05 2.48 -7.13
CA ARG A 18 -30.99 3.14 -6.41
C ARG A 18 -29.89 2.16 -6.10
N LEU A 19 -28.75 2.33 -6.75
CA LEU A 19 -27.53 1.56 -6.49
C LEU A 19 -26.95 2.03 -5.15
N GLU A 20 -26.97 1.16 -4.14
CA GLU A 20 -26.34 1.44 -2.84
C GLU A 20 -24.88 1.01 -2.90
N GLN A 21 -23.97 1.94 -2.65
CA GLN A 21 -22.55 1.63 -2.49
C GLN A 21 -22.27 1.25 -1.05
N LEU A 22 -21.73 0.05 -0.86
CA LEU A 22 -21.23 -0.37 0.43
C LEU A 22 -19.89 0.30 0.74
N ARG A 23 -19.68 0.61 2.01
CA ARG A 23 -18.39 1.14 2.44
C ARG A 23 -17.32 0.07 2.30
N THR A 24 -16.26 0.40 1.58
CA THR A 24 -15.08 -0.44 1.40
C THR A 24 -13.89 0.18 2.14
N ALA A 25 -13.13 -0.63 2.85
CA ALA A 25 -11.90 -0.16 3.48
C ALA A 25 -10.88 0.20 2.39
N ARG A 26 -10.51 1.46 2.33
CA ARG A 26 -9.57 2.01 1.34
C ARG A 26 -8.35 2.52 2.06
N ALA A 27 -7.18 2.06 1.66
CA ALA A 27 -5.90 2.62 2.08
C ALA A 27 -5.03 2.86 0.86
N SER A 28 -4.36 4.00 0.81
CA SER A 28 -3.37 4.30 -0.22
C SER A 28 -1.98 4.14 0.36
N LEU A 29 -1.20 3.21 -0.18
CA LEU A 29 0.22 3.08 0.16
C LEU A 29 1.08 4.13 -0.57
N LEU A 30 0.50 4.82 -1.56
CA LEU A 30 1.20 5.83 -2.35
C LEU A 30 1.72 6.99 -1.49
N ASP A 31 0.98 7.35 -0.43
CA ASP A 31 1.36 8.43 0.49
C ASP A 31 2.56 8.07 1.36
N LEU A 32 2.88 6.79 1.47
CA LEU A 32 4.00 6.29 2.26
C LEU A 32 5.30 6.19 1.47
N VAL A 33 5.23 6.18 0.15
CA VAL A 33 6.37 6.01 -0.74
C VAL A 33 6.73 7.33 -1.43
N ARG A 34 7.89 7.37 -2.05
CA ARG A 34 8.31 8.52 -2.85
C ARG A 34 7.74 8.41 -4.26
N VAL A 35 6.96 9.40 -4.68
CA VAL A 35 6.41 9.48 -6.04
C VAL A 35 7.30 10.36 -6.90
N THR A 36 7.74 9.83 -8.05
CA THR A 36 8.58 10.56 -9.01
C THR A 36 7.96 10.49 -10.41
N PRO A 37 7.44 11.60 -10.92
CA PRO A 37 6.94 11.65 -12.29
C PRO A 37 8.11 11.51 -13.29
N THR A 38 7.93 10.67 -14.32
CA THR A 38 8.96 10.46 -15.35
C THR A 38 8.38 10.51 -16.76
N LYS A 39 9.18 10.96 -17.72
CA LYS A 39 8.80 10.97 -19.14
C LYS A 39 9.45 9.82 -19.92
N THR A 40 10.50 9.22 -19.36
CA THR A 40 11.27 8.15 -20.00
C THR A 40 10.69 6.78 -19.71
N LYS A 41 10.89 5.83 -20.63
CA LYS A 41 10.41 4.44 -20.46
C LYS A 41 11.28 3.66 -19.48
N SER A 42 12.55 3.97 -19.40
CA SER A 42 13.52 3.34 -18.51
C SER A 42 14.62 4.33 -18.16
N GLY A 43 15.34 4.06 -17.10
CA GLY A 43 16.48 4.88 -16.69
C GLY A 43 17.15 4.32 -15.46
N SER A 44 18.26 4.96 -15.11
CA SER A 44 19.05 4.62 -13.94
C SER A 44 19.19 5.83 -13.05
N ARG A 45 19.18 5.59 -11.75
CA ARG A 45 19.44 6.62 -10.77
C ARG A 45 20.58 6.20 -9.86
N PHE A 46 21.41 7.16 -9.50
CA PHE A 46 22.54 6.96 -8.60
C PHE A 46 22.27 7.61 -7.26
N PHE A 47 22.74 6.96 -6.21
CA PHE A 47 22.66 7.50 -4.86
C PHE A 47 23.97 7.21 -4.10
N LYS A 48 24.30 8.07 -3.16
CA LYS A 48 25.43 7.84 -2.26
C LYS A 48 25.00 6.83 -1.20
N LYS A 49 25.71 5.69 -1.10
CA LYS A 49 25.48 4.73 -0.02
C LYS A 49 25.86 5.34 1.33
N ARG A 50 25.18 4.87 2.36
CA ARG A 50 25.59 5.21 3.73
C ARG A 50 26.93 4.56 4.01
N THR A 51 27.89 5.37 4.39
CA THR A 51 29.23 4.93 4.80
C THR A 51 29.47 5.40 6.22
N THR A 52 30.15 4.59 6.99
CA THR A 52 30.62 5.00 8.29
C THR A 52 31.83 5.90 8.07
N ASN A 53 31.63 7.21 8.20
CA ASN A 53 32.72 8.17 8.11
C ASN A 53 33.60 8.02 9.36
N ARG A 54 34.85 7.59 9.17
CA ARG A 54 35.79 7.39 10.26
C ARG A 54 36.58 8.66 10.61
N GLY A 55 36.37 9.76 9.87
CA GLY A 55 37.15 10.99 10.01
C GLY A 55 38.53 10.89 9.38
N PHE A 56 39.30 11.94 9.55
CA PHE A 56 40.70 11.98 9.11
C PHE A 56 41.63 11.36 10.16
N THR A 57 42.65 10.70 9.68
CA THR A 57 43.68 10.12 10.55
C THR A 57 44.66 11.21 10.98
N LEU A 58 45.07 11.20 12.25
CA LEU A 58 46.10 12.10 12.74
C LEU A 58 47.44 11.79 12.04
N VAL A 59 48.02 12.79 11.44
CA VAL A 59 49.36 12.70 10.83
C VAL A 59 50.29 13.60 11.60
N THR A 60 51.47 13.07 11.97
CA THR A 60 52.53 13.84 12.58
C THR A 60 53.16 14.81 11.59
N GLU A 61 53.79 15.86 12.06
CA GLU A 61 54.50 16.82 11.21
C GLU A 61 55.55 16.12 10.35
N GLY A 62 55.46 16.30 9.01
CA GLY A 62 56.30 15.59 8.04
C GLY A 62 55.92 14.13 7.77
N GLY A 63 54.84 13.60 8.35
CA GLY A 63 54.32 12.25 8.10
C GLY A 63 53.58 12.13 6.79
N ALA A 64 53.55 10.93 6.20
CA ALA A 64 52.78 10.65 4.98
C ALA A 64 51.27 10.69 5.27
N ILE A 65 50.52 11.40 4.42
CA ILE A 65 49.06 11.40 4.47
C ILE A 65 48.56 10.07 3.89
N THR A 66 47.74 9.35 4.66
CA THR A 66 47.12 8.08 4.21
C THR A 66 45.83 8.35 3.47
N GLU A 67 45.56 7.54 2.42
CA GLU A 67 44.34 7.61 1.65
C GLU A 67 43.13 7.26 2.54
N GLY A 68 42.10 8.11 2.51
CA GLY A 68 40.83 7.87 3.17
C GLY A 68 39.92 7.00 2.32
N GLU A 69 38.93 6.34 2.93
CA GLU A 69 37.95 5.54 2.22
C GLU A 69 37.01 6.45 1.40
N PRO A 70 36.95 6.29 0.04
CA PRO A 70 36.10 7.13 -0.78
C PRO A 70 34.61 6.82 -0.60
N PRO A 71 33.70 7.77 -0.88
CA PRO A 71 32.27 7.53 -0.80
C PRO A 71 31.84 6.46 -1.79
N LYS A 72 31.00 5.52 -1.33
CA LYS A 72 30.43 4.45 -2.18
C LYS A 72 29.12 4.92 -2.78
N PHE A 73 28.92 4.64 -4.08
CA PHE A 73 27.69 4.93 -4.80
C PHE A 73 26.93 3.64 -5.09
N GLY A 74 25.59 3.73 -5.05
CA GLY A 74 24.67 2.70 -5.50
C GLY A 74 23.94 3.17 -6.75
N LYS A 75 23.40 2.22 -7.49
CA LYS A 75 22.59 2.43 -8.68
C LYS A 75 21.32 1.60 -8.54
N TYR A 76 20.19 2.14 -8.93
CA TYR A 76 18.95 1.40 -9.14
C TYR A 76 18.35 1.79 -10.49
N ASP A 77 17.75 0.81 -11.14
CA ASP A 77 17.19 0.94 -12.48
C ASP A 77 15.67 0.84 -12.38
N TYR A 78 14.96 1.60 -13.20
CA TYR A 78 13.51 1.50 -13.37
C TYR A 78 13.16 1.20 -14.82
N ALA A 79 12.07 0.46 -15.02
CA ALA A 79 11.56 0.10 -16.34
C ALA A 79 10.02 0.13 -16.31
N ILE A 80 9.44 1.19 -16.84
CA ILE A 80 8.00 1.43 -16.84
C ILE A 80 7.25 0.31 -17.56
N LYS A 81 6.34 -0.31 -16.85
CA LYS A 81 5.43 -1.34 -17.35
C LYS A 81 4.06 -0.74 -17.65
N LYS A 82 3.29 -1.41 -18.48
CA LYS A 82 1.92 -1.03 -18.78
C LYS A 82 0.96 -1.97 -18.07
N TYR A 83 0.06 -1.41 -17.29
CA TYR A 83 -1.06 -2.11 -16.66
C TYR A 83 -2.33 -1.64 -17.35
N ALA A 84 -3.20 -2.56 -17.74
CA ALA A 84 -4.41 -2.22 -18.46
C ALA A 84 -5.49 -3.27 -18.19
N GLY A 85 -6.72 -2.81 -18.10
CA GLY A 85 -7.92 -3.63 -18.04
C GLY A 85 -9.01 -3.03 -18.90
N PHE A 86 -9.97 -3.85 -19.31
CA PHE A 86 -11.21 -3.40 -19.94
C PHE A 86 -12.40 -4.10 -19.31
N TYR A 87 -13.53 -3.40 -19.31
CA TYR A 87 -14.76 -3.83 -18.66
C TYR A 87 -15.94 -3.52 -19.58
N PRO A 88 -16.69 -4.55 -20.05
CA PRO A 88 -17.89 -4.36 -20.82
C PRO A 88 -19.06 -4.03 -19.87
N VAL A 89 -19.84 -3.03 -20.21
CA VAL A 89 -21.06 -2.60 -19.51
C VAL A 89 -22.17 -2.51 -20.52
N THR A 90 -23.39 -2.96 -20.20
CA THR A 90 -24.54 -2.87 -21.11
C THR A 90 -25.00 -1.42 -21.25
N SER A 91 -25.44 -1.05 -22.46
CA SER A 91 -25.96 0.30 -22.70
C SER A 91 -27.24 0.54 -21.90
N GLU A 92 -28.09 -0.48 -21.73
CA GLU A 92 -29.30 -0.42 -20.91
C GLU A 92 -29.00 0.00 -19.46
N LEU A 93 -27.93 -0.56 -18.85
CA LEU A 93 -27.53 -0.20 -17.48
C LEU A 93 -27.14 1.29 -17.37
N LEU A 94 -26.56 1.84 -18.43
CA LEU A 94 -26.15 3.25 -18.45
C LEU A 94 -27.32 4.21 -18.73
N GLU A 95 -28.36 3.76 -19.46
CA GLU A 95 -29.47 4.58 -19.88
C GLU A 95 -30.67 4.50 -18.91
N ASP A 96 -30.97 3.31 -18.39
CA ASP A 96 -32.17 3.06 -17.57
C ASP A 96 -31.98 3.36 -16.09
N SER A 97 -30.76 3.69 -15.67
CA SER A 97 -30.46 3.98 -14.26
C SER A 97 -30.63 5.46 -13.93
N ASP A 98 -31.53 5.75 -12.99
CA ASP A 98 -31.71 7.09 -12.37
C ASP A 98 -30.46 7.56 -11.62
N VAL A 99 -29.54 6.65 -11.35
CA VAL A 99 -28.25 6.94 -10.71
C VAL A 99 -27.21 7.16 -11.79
N ASN A 100 -26.33 8.13 -11.54
CA ASN A 100 -25.20 8.42 -12.42
C ASN A 100 -24.19 7.24 -12.40
N VAL A 101 -24.55 6.12 -13.04
CA VAL A 101 -23.75 4.88 -13.15
C VAL A 101 -22.36 5.18 -13.72
N SER A 102 -22.26 6.15 -14.60
CA SER A 102 -20.97 6.57 -15.15
C SER A 102 -20.00 7.05 -14.08
N ASN A 103 -20.49 7.76 -13.04
CA ASN A 103 -19.66 8.18 -11.91
C ASN A 103 -19.25 6.99 -11.03
N ILE A 104 -20.19 6.08 -10.76
CA ILE A 104 -19.90 4.87 -9.98
C ILE A 104 -18.83 4.02 -10.69
N LEU A 105 -18.93 3.86 -12.00
CA LEU A 105 -17.93 3.15 -12.78
C LEU A 105 -16.56 3.86 -12.80
N ALA A 106 -16.56 5.18 -12.84
CA ALA A 106 -15.32 5.96 -12.74
C ALA A 106 -14.67 5.82 -11.37
N GLU A 107 -15.45 5.82 -10.28
CA GLU A 107 -14.97 5.56 -8.93
C GLU A 107 -14.42 4.13 -8.79
N TRP A 108 -15.15 3.15 -9.30
CA TRP A 108 -14.69 1.76 -9.28
C TRP A 108 -13.37 1.57 -10.06
N LEU A 109 -13.23 2.18 -11.24
CA LEU A 109 -11.96 2.17 -11.98
C LEU A 109 -10.84 2.87 -11.20
N ALA A 110 -11.16 3.88 -10.39
CA ALA A 110 -10.19 4.52 -9.52
C ALA A 110 -9.74 3.60 -8.39
N GLU A 111 -10.65 2.78 -7.86
CA GLU A 111 -10.34 1.76 -6.84
C GLU A 111 -9.46 0.65 -7.41
N GLU A 112 -9.75 0.16 -8.61
CA GLU A 112 -8.92 -0.84 -9.31
C GLU A 112 -7.49 -0.33 -9.57
N SER A 113 -7.37 0.93 -9.95
CA SER A 113 -6.07 1.59 -10.08
C SER A 113 -5.33 1.65 -8.75
N GLN A 114 -6.01 2.07 -7.68
CA GLN A 114 -5.41 2.10 -6.33
C GLN A 114 -4.98 0.71 -5.87
N ALA A 115 -5.80 -0.32 -6.12
CA ALA A 115 -5.46 -1.71 -5.82
C ALA A 115 -4.21 -2.17 -6.59
N THR A 116 -4.08 -1.77 -7.87
CA THR A 116 -2.89 -2.07 -8.68
C THR A 116 -1.64 -1.43 -8.09
N VAL A 117 -1.69 -0.15 -7.75
CA VAL A 117 -0.58 0.58 -7.12
C VAL A 117 -0.20 -0.04 -5.78
N ASN A 118 -1.18 -0.32 -4.92
CA ASN A 118 -0.94 -0.96 -3.62
C ASN A 118 -0.26 -2.32 -3.78
N ARG A 119 -0.73 -3.14 -4.71
CA ARG A 119 -0.11 -4.43 -5.04
C ARG A 119 1.33 -4.29 -5.46
N LEU A 120 1.65 -3.37 -6.36
CA LEU A 120 3.01 -3.15 -6.85
C LEU A 120 3.96 -2.70 -5.73
N ILE A 121 3.50 -1.81 -4.86
CA ILE A 121 4.27 -1.37 -3.69
C ILE A 121 4.51 -2.56 -2.76
N MET A 122 3.47 -3.34 -2.44
CA MET A 122 3.61 -4.51 -1.57
C MET A 122 4.48 -5.59 -2.17
N ASP A 123 4.38 -5.87 -3.47
CA ASP A 123 5.25 -6.83 -4.17
C ASP A 123 6.72 -6.39 -4.07
N THR A 124 7.00 -5.10 -4.22
CA THR A 124 8.35 -4.54 -4.05
C THR A 124 8.84 -4.67 -2.60
N VAL A 125 8.00 -4.39 -1.62
CA VAL A 125 8.34 -4.55 -0.20
C VAL A 125 8.56 -6.04 0.14
N LYS A 126 7.77 -6.94 -0.42
CA LYS A 126 7.89 -8.40 -0.22
C LYS A 126 9.18 -8.98 -0.79
N THR A 127 9.88 -8.31 -1.71
CA THR A 127 11.20 -8.77 -2.19
C THR A 127 12.23 -8.83 -1.08
N LYS A 128 12.07 -8.02 -0.03
CA LYS A 128 12.92 -8.09 1.15
C LYS A 128 12.51 -9.25 2.04
N THR A 129 13.48 -10.10 2.40
CA THR A 129 13.25 -11.23 3.31
C THR A 129 12.73 -10.74 4.65
N ALA A 130 11.63 -11.34 5.10
CA ALA A 130 11.07 -11.06 6.43
C ALA A 130 11.94 -11.68 7.52
N LYS A 131 12.01 -11.01 8.66
CA LYS A 131 12.57 -11.57 9.88
C LYS A 131 11.41 -12.05 10.75
N ALA A 132 11.48 -13.29 11.20
CA ALA A 132 10.52 -13.81 12.16
C ALA A 132 10.68 -13.06 13.49
N VAL A 133 9.57 -12.70 14.10
CA VAL A 133 9.48 -12.07 15.41
C VAL A 133 8.48 -12.80 16.26
N THR A 134 8.73 -12.84 17.56
CA THR A 134 7.87 -13.52 18.55
C THR A 134 7.36 -12.55 19.60
N SER A 135 7.97 -11.37 19.71
CA SER A 135 7.66 -10.41 20.76
C SER A 135 7.70 -8.97 20.24
N ILE A 136 7.12 -8.06 21.01
CA ILE A 136 7.24 -6.61 20.79
C ILE A 136 8.68 -6.11 20.93
N ASP A 137 9.50 -6.80 21.71
CA ASP A 137 10.91 -6.42 21.89
C ASP A 137 11.73 -6.63 20.62
N ASP A 138 11.35 -7.59 19.77
CA ASP A 138 11.96 -7.77 18.44
C ASP A 138 11.65 -6.59 17.51
N VAL A 139 10.42 -6.09 17.55
CA VAL A 139 10.01 -4.88 16.82
C VAL A 139 10.82 -3.69 17.33
N LYS A 140 10.96 -3.56 18.64
CA LYS A 140 11.77 -2.52 19.28
C LYS A 140 13.26 -2.61 18.93
N TYR A 141 13.79 -3.83 18.85
CA TYR A 141 15.17 -4.08 18.40
C TYR A 141 15.37 -3.64 16.94
N ALA A 142 14.44 -4.03 16.05
CA ALA A 142 14.48 -3.61 14.65
C ALA A 142 14.52 -2.09 14.51
N PHE A 143 13.74 -1.39 15.33
CA PHE A 143 13.66 0.06 15.32
C PHE A 143 14.93 0.74 15.89
N ASN A 144 15.42 0.26 17.03
CA ASN A 144 16.52 0.90 17.73
C ASN A 144 17.90 0.55 17.17
N VAL A 145 18.07 -0.70 16.72
CA VAL A 145 19.39 -1.24 16.33
C VAL A 145 19.49 -1.40 14.82
N THR A 146 18.51 -2.04 14.17
CA THR A 146 18.63 -2.33 12.74
C THR A 146 18.48 -1.07 11.89
N LEU A 147 17.49 -0.23 12.17
CA LEU A 147 17.29 1.05 11.49
C LEU A 147 18.17 2.15 12.04
N GLY A 148 18.43 2.11 13.35
CA GLY A 148 19.27 3.06 14.05
C GLY A 148 18.75 4.49 14.03
N GLN A 149 19.64 5.45 14.35
CA GLN A 149 19.28 6.86 14.46
C GLN A 149 19.02 7.54 13.10
N ALA A 150 19.53 6.97 12.01
CA ALA A 150 19.41 7.56 10.68
C ALA A 150 17.95 7.71 10.22
N PHE A 151 17.09 6.79 10.65
CA PHE A 151 15.67 6.76 10.29
C PHE A 151 14.71 7.02 11.44
N ALA A 152 15.25 7.27 12.65
CA ALA A 152 14.46 7.34 13.87
C ALA A 152 13.33 8.40 13.84
N ALA A 153 13.56 9.50 13.13
CA ALA A 153 12.61 10.61 13.07
C ALA A 153 11.47 10.40 12.06
N THR A 154 11.70 9.63 11.01
CA THR A 154 10.78 9.48 9.88
C THR A 154 10.13 8.11 9.79
N SER A 155 10.67 7.13 10.54
CA SER A 155 10.16 5.76 10.56
C SER A 155 8.78 5.65 11.17
N LYS A 156 7.97 4.77 10.57
CA LYS A 156 6.63 4.37 11.01
C LYS A 156 6.58 2.87 11.20
N VAL A 157 5.60 2.41 11.95
CA VAL A 157 5.19 1.01 11.98
C VAL A 157 3.95 0.88 11.12
N ILE A 158 3.97 -0.05 10.19
CA ILE A 158 2.84 -0.33 9.30
C ILE A 158 2.47 -1.79 9.52
N THR A 159 1.21 -2.04 9.77
CA THR A 159 0.65 -3.38 9.96
C THR A 159 -0.76 -3.45 9.41
N ASN A 160 -1.36 -4.62 9.44
CA ASN A 160 -2.74 -4.85 9.04
C ASN A 160 -3.71 -4.83 10.23
N ASP A 161 -4.99 -5.13 10.00
CA ASP A 161 -6.01 -5.15 11.04
C ASP A 161 -5.71 -6.21 12.12
N ASP A 162 -5.14 -7.37 11.73
CA ASP A 162 -4.73 -8.41 12.68
C ASP A 162 -3.57 -7.95 13.56
N GLY A 163 -2.63 -7.23 12.97
CA GLY A 163 -1.50 -6.64 13.71
C GLY A 163 -1.93 -5.53 14.66
N LEU A 164 -2.91 -4.73 14.26
CA LEU A 164 -3.52 -3.75 15.15
C LEU A 164 -4.15 -4.42 16.36
N ASN A 165 -4.97 -5.46 16.13
CA ASN A 165 -5.60 -6.22 17.21
C ASN A 165 -4.57 -6.84 18.15
N TRP A 166 -3.48 -7.40 17.61
CA TRP A 166 -2.40 -7.94 18.42
C TRP A 166 -1.72 -6.87 19.28
N LEU A 167 -1.41 -5.70 18.70
CA LEU A 167 -0.78 -4.59 19.41
C LEU A 167 -1.69 -4.00 20.50
N ASP A 168 -3.00 -3.96 20.26
CA ASP A 168 -3.97 -3.42 21.21
C ASP A 168 -4.13 -4.30 22.46
N CYS A 169 -3.95 -5.61 22.30
CA CYS A 169 -3.97 -6.55 23.40
C CYS A 169 -2.71 -6.47 24.30
N LEU A 170 -1.62 -5.83 23.81
CA LEU A 170 -0.37 -5.75 24.54
C LEU A 170 -0.40 -4.68 25.63
N LYS A 171 0.11 -5.05 26.81
CA LYS A 171 0.24 -4.16 27.96
C LYS A 171 1.68 -4.12 28.45
N ASP A 172 2.04 -3.01 29.06
CA ASP A 172 3.32 -2.90 29.78
C ASP A 172 3.27 -3.65 31.13
N LYS A 173 4.40 -3.73 31.82
CA LYS A 173 4.50 -4.35 33.15
C LYS A 173 3.62 -3.70 34.21
N ASN A 174 3.12 -2.49 33.96
CA ASN A 174 2.22 -1.77 34.84
C ASN A 174 0.74 -1.91 34.44
N GLY A 175 0.45 -2.71 33.41
CA GLY A 175 -0.89 -2.93 32.89
C GLY A 175 -1.39 -1.85 31.94
N ASN A 176 -0.57 -0.87 31.55
CA ASN A 176 -0.97 0.15 30.59
C ASN A 176 -0.88 -0.35 29.14
N PRO A 177 -1.81 -0.01 28.25
CA PRO A 177 -1.75 -0.39 26.86
C PRO A 177 -0.53 0.23 26.18
N LEU A 178 0.10 -0.52 25.28
CA LEU A 178 1.22 -0.02 24.45
C LEU A 178 0.75 0.89 23.33
N LEU A 179 -0.47 0.67 22.82
CA LEU A 179 -1.13 1.61 21.91
C LEU A 179 -1.70 2.78 22.70
N ARG A 180 -1.43 3.98 22.20
CA ARG A 180 -1.94 5.23 22.79
C ARG A 180 -2.64 6.05 21.72
N GLU A 181 -3.66 6.75 22.15
CA GLU A 181 -4.34 7.71 21.31
C GLU A 181 -3.39 8.84 20.88
N ASN A 182 -3.50 9.23 19.62
CA ASN A 182 -2.79 10.38 19.09
C ASN A 182 -3.68 11.62 19.27
N PRO A 183 -3.26 12.61 20.08
CA PRO A 183 -4.07 13.81 20.32
C PRO A 183 -4.34 14.64 19.06
N THR A 184 -3.49 14.48 18.04
CA THR A 184 -3.58 15.25 16.79
C THR A 184 -4.43 14.54 15.74
N ASP A 185 -4.41 13.21 15.74
CA ASP A 185 -5.14 12.36 14.77
C ASP A 185 -5.60 11.07 15.46
N PRO A 186 -6.85 11.00 15.94
CA PRO A 186 -7.37 9.83 16.65
C PRO A 186 -7.39 8.55 15.80
N LEU A 187 -7.38 8.67 14.46
CA LEU A 187 -7.38 7.52 13.55
C LEU A 187 -5.99 6.92 13.34
N SER A 188 -4.94 7.61 13.76
CA SER A 188 -3.54 7.16 13.61
C SER A 188 -2.94 6.94 15.00
N PRO A 189 -3.14 5.77 15.64
CA PRO A 189 -2.63 5.50 16.97
C PRO A 189 -1.11 5.55 17.03
N ILE A 190 -0.58 5.81 18.21
CA ILE A 190 0.85 5.87 18.48
C ILE A 190 1.26 4.63 19.27
N LEU A 191 2.25 3.91 18.77
CA LEU A 191 2.85 2.79 19.45
C LEU A 191 3.97 3.27 20.41
N ALA A 192 3.84 2.97 21.70
CA ALA A 192 4.83 3.29 22.72
C ALA A 192 5.87 2.17 22.81
N LEU A 193 7.04 2.37 22.19
CA LEU A 193 8.19 1.47 22.24
C LEU A 193 9.23 1.97 23.26
N GLY A 194 8.95 1.78 24.54
CA GLY A 194 9.78 2.31 25.62
C GLY A 194 9.72 3.85 25.65
N PHE A 195 10.85 4.52 25.43
CA PHE A 195 10.91 5.99 25.40
C PHE A 195 10.44 6.59 24.07
N ARG A 196 10.36 5.77 23.00
CA ARG A 196 9.96 6.23 21.67
C ARG A 196 8.47 6.12 21.49
N ARG A 197 7.93 7.11 20.80
CA ARG A 197 6.55 7.13 20.31
C ARG A 197 6.60 7.08 18.80
N VAL A 198 6.08 6.01 18.21
CA VAL A 198 6.16 5.74 16.78
C VAL A 198 4.76 5.77 16.20
N PRO A 199 4.51 6.53 15.14
CA PRO A 199 3.23 6.51 14.45
C PRO A 199 2.95 5.10 13.92
N LEU A 200 1.77 4.57 14.22
CA LEU A 200 1.27 3.33 13.67
C LEU A 200 0.35 3.65 12.48
N MET A 201 0.55 2.97 11.38
CA MET A 201 -0.36 3.02 10.26
C MET A 201 -0.97 1.65 10.03
N VAL A 202 -2.28 1.61 9.99
CA VAL A 202 -3.04 0.38 9.77
C VAL A 202 -3.48 0.32 8.31
N VAL A 203 -3.20 -0.79 7.67
CA VAL A 203 -3.57 -1.06 6.29
C VAL A 203 -4.55 -2.22 6.29
N PRO A 204 -5.68 -2.14 5.57
CA PRO A 204 -6.65 -3.23 5.55
C PRO A 204 -6.04 -4.57 5.14
N ASN A 205 -6.54 -5.66 5.71
CA ASN A 205 -6.10 -7.03 5.39
C ASN A 205 -6.17 -7.36 3.89
N VAL A 206 -7.08 -6.73 3.14
CA VAL A 206 -7.17 -6.87 1.67
C VAL A 206 -5.90 -6.41 0.96
N VAL A 207 -5.19 -5.40 1.49
CA VAL A 207 -3.95 -4.85 0.90
C VAL A 207 -2.72 -5.54 1.47
N MET A 208 -2.74 -5.86 2.77
CA MET A 208 -1.63 -6.51 3.46
C MET A 208 -2.12 -7.75 4.22
N GLU A 209 -2.20 -8.85 3.50
CA GLU A 209 -2.77 -10.10 3.97
C GLU A 209 -1.90 -10.79 5.03
N THR A 210 -2.56 -11.37 6.04
CA THR A 210 -1.95 -12.31 6.99
C THR A 210 -1.90 -13.69 6.33
N THR A 211 -0.70 -14.22 6.09
CA THR A 211 -0.49 -15.51 5.45
C THR A 211 0.07 -16.49 6.46
N ASP A 212 -0.46 -17.74 6.50
CA ASP A 212 0.02 -18.82 7.38
C ASP A 212 0.09 -18.42 8.87
N LYS A 213 -0.89 -17.64 9.35
CA LYS A 213 -0.93 -17.10 10.72
C LYS A 213 0.26 -16.19 11.07
N LYS A 214 0.95 -15.68 10.06
CA LYS A 214 2.02 -14.70 10.22
C LYS A 214 1.50 -13.31 9.93
N ILE A 215 1.49 -12.50 10.95
CA ILE A 215 1.08 -11.11 10.85
C ILE A 215 2.24 -10.29 10.30
N PRO A 216 2.06 -9.55 9.19
CA PRO A 216 3.11 -8.75 8.62
C PRO A 216 3.27 -7.42 9.35
N PHE A 217 4.52 -7.05 9.61
CA PHE A 217 4.91 -5.72 10.08
C PHE A 217 5.99 -5.15 9.18
N ILE A 218 5.85 -3.88 8.84
CA ILE A 218 6.87 -3.11 8.13
C ILE A 218 7.28 -1.98 9.05
N VAL A 219 8.55 -1.93 9.39
CA VAL A 219 9.12 -0.93 10.30
C VAL A 219 10.16 -0.14 9.54
N GLY A 220 10.03 1.17 9.49
CA GLY A 220 11.00 2.03 8.82
C GLY A 220 10.39 3.20 8.06
N ASP A 221 11.19 3.78 7.18
CA ASP A 221 10.79 4.88 6.30
C ASP A 221 10.62 4.38 4.86
N LEU A 222 9.38 4.06 4.49
CA LEU A 222 9.07 3.61 3.13
C LEU A 222 9.30 4.70 2.08
N ARG A 223 9.27 5.98 2.45
CA ARG A 223 9.51 7.08 1.52
C ARG A 223 10.97 7.16 1.07
N GLU A 224 11.89 6.75 1.96
CA GLU A 224 13.30 6.59 1.60
C GLU A 224 13.58 5.23 0.95
N ALA A 225 12.81 4.21 1.32
CA ALA A 225 13.01 2.83 0.88
C ALA A 225 12.53 2.56 -0.54
N VAL A 226 11.35 3.07 -0.92
CA VAL A 226 10.64 2.72 -2.15
C VAL A 226 10.36 3.95 -2.98
N GLU A 227 10.63 3.87 -4.26
CA GLU A 227 10.32 4.91 -5.23
C GLU A 227 9.34 4.39 -6.28
N PHE A 228 8.22 5.11 -6.39
CA PHE A 228 7.17 4.90 -7.38
C PHE A 228 7.38 5.85 -8.56
N PHE A 229 7.58 5.28 -9.74
CA PHE A 229 7.73 6.02 -10.98
C PHE A 229 6.42 6.08 -11.75
N ASP A 230 5.83 7.26 -11.83
CA ASP A 230 4.64 7.51 -12.64
C ASP A 230 5.04 8.15 -13.98
N ARG A 231 4.77 7.46 -15.07
CA ARG A 231 5.03 8.00 -16.42
C ARG A 231 3.81 8.65 -17.02
N LYS A 232 2.62 8.12 -16.78
CA LYS A 232 1.37 8.63 -17.30
C LYS A 232 0.26 8.25 -16.33
N HIS A 233 -0.36 9.27 -15.76
CA HIS A 233 -1.56 9.08 -14.98
C HIS A 233 -2.56 8.20 -15.74
N ARG A 234 -3.38 7.50 -14.99
CA ARG A 234 -4.39 6.61 -15.53
C ARG A 234 -5.17 7.31 -16.65
N THR A 235 -5.34 6.59 -17.74
CA THR A 235 -6.15 7.01 -18.87
C THR A 235 -7.35 6.12 -18.92
N ILE A 236 -8.54 6.68 -18.74
CA ILE A 236 -9.82 5.98 -18.87
C ILE A 236 -10.42 6.39 -20.21
N MET A 237 -10.89 5.42 -20.98
CA MET A 237 -11.59 5.62 -22.25
C MET A 237 -12.84 4.75 -22.27
N ALA A 238 -13.95 5.31 -22.71
CA ALA A 238 -15.19 4.60 -23.01
C ALA A 238 -15.39 4.54 -24.53
N SER A 239 -15.89 3.43 -25.04
CA SER A 239 -16.22 3.25 -26.46
C SER A 239 -17.41 2.32 -26.63
N ASN A 240 -18.38 2.74 -27.45
CA ASN A 240 -19.56 1.96 -27.86
C ASN A 240 -19.35 1.23 -29.18
N SER A 241 -18.21 1.36 -29.83
CA SER A 241 -17.88 0.75 -31.12
C SER A 241 -16.62 -0.11 -31.09
N ALA A 242 -15.97 -0.25 -29.94
CA ALA A 242 -14.74 -1.03 -29.82
C ALA A 242 -15.01 -2.53 -29.77
N THR A 243 -14.03 -3.31 -30.21
CA THR A 243 -13.97 -4.76 -29.97
C THR A 243 -12.83 -5.04 -29.01
N ALA A 244 -13.09 -5.81 -27.95
CA ALA A 244 -12.11 -6.20 -26.96
C ALA A 244 -12.34 -7.64 -26.51
N GLY A 245 -11.38 -8.52 -26.77
CA GLY A 245 -11.57 -9.97 -26.61
C GLY A 245 -12.75 -10.47 -27.44
N ASP A 246 -13.65 -11.21 -26.81
CA ASP A 246 -14.86 -11.77 -27.43
C ASP A 246 -16.04 -10.79 -27.44
N TYR A 247 -15.86 -9.58 -26.92
CA TYR A 247 -16.90 -8.56 -26.83
C TYR A 247 -16.78 -7.56 -27.98
N ASN A 248 -17.87 -7.42 -28.73
CA ASN A 248 -18.04 -6.37 -29.74
C ASN A 248 -19.09 -5.38 -29.23
N ALA A 249 -18.66 -4.17 -28.89
CA ALA A 249 -19.53 -3.16 -28.30
C ALA A 249 -20.73 -2.83 -29.19
N PHE A 250 -20.50 -2.72 -30.49
CA PHE A 250 -21.56 -2.38 -31.46
C PHE A 250 -22.62 -3.49 -31.64
N SER A 251 -22.18 -4.76 -31.77
CA SER A 251 -23.11 -5.88 -32.01
C SER A 251 -23.81 -6.36 -30.75
N ASN A 252 -23.23 -6.13 -29.57
CA ASN A 252 -23.76 -6.64 -28.31
C ASN A 252 -24.39 -5.53 -27.45
N ASP A 253 -24.54 -4.33 -28.00
CA ASP A 253 -25.06 -3.15 -27.30
C ASP A 253 -24.37 -2.91 -25.97
N LEU A 254 -23.05 -2.76 -26.05
CA LEU A 254 -22.18 -2.58 -24.90
C LEU A 254 -21.36 -1.27 -24.99
N VAL A 255 -21.04 -0.73 -23.85
CA VAL A 255 -19.99 0.29 -23.72
C VAL A 255 -18.76 -0.38 -23.07
N ILE A 256 -17.62 -0.36 -23.77
CA ILE A 256 -16.38 -0.92 -23.26
C ILE A 256 -15.57 0.21 -22.60
N LEU A 257 -15.36 0.07 -21.29
CA LEU A 257 -14.48 0.94 -20.52
C LEU A 257 -13.07 0.34 -20.49
N ARG A 258 -12.05 1.14 -20.73
CA ARG A 258 -10.66 0.73 -20.70
C ARG A 258 -9.83 1.65 -19.81
N GLY A 259 -9.15 1.06 -18.81
CA GLY A 259 -8.15 1.72 -18.01
C GLY A 259 -6.73 1.37 -18.50
N ILE A 260 -5.84 2.35 -18.58
CA ILE A 260 -4.40 2.12 -18.87
C ILE A 260 -3.57 2.97 -17.93
N GLU A 261 -2.58 2.34 -17.30
CA GLU A 261 -1.59 2.96 -16.43
C GLU A 261 -0.18 2.57 -16.86
N ARG A 262 0.80 3.41 -16.58
CA ARG A 262 2.22 3.17 -16.93
C ARG A 262 3.10 3.61 -15.79
N GLU A 263 3.58 2.65 -15.04
CA GLU A 263 4.28 2.86 -13.78
C GLU A 263 5.30 1.77 -13.51
N ASP A 264 6.16 2.02 -12.55
CA ASP A 264 7.09 1.03 -12.00
C ASP A 264 7.40 1.39 -10.54
N VAL A 265 7.66 0.37 -9.75
CA VAL A 265 8.02 0.52 -8.32
C VAL A 265 9.35 -0.18 -8.09
N VAL A 266 10.28 0.54 -7.50
CA VAL A 266 11.61 -0.01 -7.25
C VAL A 266 12.08 0.28 -5.82
N THR A 267 12.88 -0.62 -5.27
CA THR A 267 13.57 -0.38 -4.00
C THR A 267 14.76 0.54 -4.23
N ARG A 268 14.72 1.72 -3.64
CA ARG A 268 15.81 2.70 -3.66
C ARG A 268 16.83 2.38 -2.57
N ASP A 269 16.38 2.14 -1.35
CA ASP A 269 17.21 1.88 -0.20
C ASP A 269 16.63 0.75 0.66
N ALA A 270 17.22 -0.43 0.51
CA ALA A 270 16.77 -1.60 1.24
C ALA A 270 17.02 -1.52 2.76
N ASP A 271 17.92 -0.65 3.21
CA ASP A 271 18.26 -0.52 4.63
C ASP A 271 17.32 0.45 5.37
N ALA A 272 16.48 1.19 4.63
CA ALA A 272 15.56 2.16 5.22
C ALA A 272 14.31 1.52 5.87
N PHE A 273 14.07 0.24 5.68
CA PHE A 273 12.96 -0.47 6.30
C PHE A 273 13.35 -1.90 6.68
N VAL A 274 12.58 -2.50 7.58
CA VAL A 274 12.68 -3.90 7.97
C VAL A 274 11.32 -4.53 7.83
N ARG A 275 11.25 -5.69 7.17
CA ARG A 275 10.05 -6.50 7.10
C ARG A 275 10.11 -7.55 8.20
N LEU A 276 9.07 -7.60 9.02
CA LEU A 276 8.93 -8.54 10.12
C LEU A 276 7.66 -9.37 9.93
N GLU A 277 7.70 -10.61 10.37
CA GLU A 277 6.53 -11.50 10.40
C GLU A 277 6.38 -12.07 11.81
N LEU A 278 5.27 -11.74 12.45
CA LEU A 278 4.92 -12.23 13.76
C LEU A 278 4.17 -13.56 13.61
N ASP A 279 4.74 -14.64 14.16
CA ASP A 279 4.08 -15.93 14.21
C ASP A 279 3.13 -15.98 15.41
N THR A 280 1.83 -16.05 15.14
CA THR A 280 0.80 -16.11 16.19
C THR A 280 0.61 -17.52 16.77
N THR A 281 1.29 -18.52 16.24
CA THR A 281 1.25 -19.89 16.81
C THR A 281 2.13 -20.02 18.05
N VAL A 282 3.09 -19.12 18.23
CA VAL A 282 3.90 -19.02 19.43
C VAL A 282 3.11 -18.19 20.44
N SER A 283 2.38 -18.84 21.33
CA SER A 283 1.67 -18.17 22.42
C SER A 283 2.67 -17.32 23.21
N ASN A 284 2.34 -16.04 23.40
CA ASN A 284 3.04 -15.17 24.33
C ASN A 284 3.00 -15.80 25.73
N THR A 285 4.03 -16.53 26.07
CA THR A 285 4.25 -16.94 27.43
C THR A 285 5.06 -15.82 28.06
N GLU A 286 4.35 -14.97 28.85
CA GLU A 286 4.78 -13.94 29.80
C GLU A 286 5.41 -12.65 29.22
#